data_900b5801655c9a341e5ced1b0b97cfe9
#
_entry.id   900b5801655c9a341e5ced1b0b97cfe9
#
_cell.length_a   1.000
_cell.length_b   1.000
_cell.length_c   1.000
_cell.angle_alpha   90.00
_cell.angle_beta   90.00
_cell.angle_gamma   90.00
#
_symmetry.space_group_name_H-M   'P 1'
#
loop_
_entity.id
_entity.type
_entity.pdbx_description
1 polymer ?
#
loop_
_entity_poly.entity_id
_entity_poly.type
_entity_poly.pdbx_seq_one_letter_code
_entity_poly.pdbx_strand_id
1 'polypeptide(L)'
;MAEPVAGLLLAAGAGRRFGGPKALAELDGEPLVLRALRTLAEAGCAPVRVVVGAAADEVLALLPDPSQAVRAEDWEAGMGASLKAGLTALEATEGPVAALVHLVDLPWAGPDVLARVAAHASTETVARAAYDGVPGHPVLLGRRWWAEIADAAHGDRGARDWLATRTDLRLVECGDLGSGRDVDRRADLPGR
;
A
#
# COMPACT_ATOMS: atom_id res chain seq x y z
N MET A 1 15.82 18.20 5.84
CA MET A 1 15.73 16.71 5.87
C MET A 1 14.32 16.30 5.45
N ALA A 2 14.19 15.16 4.79
CA ALA A 2 12.88 14.64 4.49
C ALA A 2 12.16 14.19 5.77
N GLU A 3 10.87 14.40 5.85
CA GLU A 3 10.06 13.91 6.96
C GLU A 3 9.98 12.38 6.95
N PRO A 4 10.04 11.71 8.11
CA PRO A 4 10.01 10.26 8.17
C PRO A 4 8.64 9.70 7.76
N VAL A 5 8.65 8.79 6.79
CA VAL A 5 7.44 8.15 6.23
C VAL A 5 7.51 6.64 6.45
N ALA A 6 6.46 6.07 7.04
CA ALA A 6 6.31 4.62 7.08
C ALA A 6 5.72 4.10 5.76
N GLY A 7 6.19 2.94 5.32
CA GLY A 7 5.55 2.18 4.23
C GLY A 7 4.49 1.24 4.78
N LEU A 8 3.31 1.23 4.16
CA LEU A 8 2.24 0.30 4.48
C LEU A 8 1.80 -0.43 3.21
N LEU A 9 2.19 -1.70 3.10
CA LEU A 9 1.84 -2.55 1.98
C LEU A 9 0.60 -3.38 2.32
N LEU A 10 -0.46 -3.27 1.53
CA LEU A 10 -1.65 -4.12 1.64
C LEU A 10 -1.50 -5.34 0.72
N ALA A 11 -1.43 -6.53 1.32
CA ALA A 11 -1.17 -7.80 0.65
C ALA A 11 -2.05 -8.94 1.20
N ALA A 12 -3.22 -8.62 1.75
CA ALA A 12 -4.09 -9.57 2.46
C ALA A 12 -5.15 -10.23 1.59
N GLY A 13 -5.34 -9.80 0.35
CA GLY A 13 -6.42 -10.25 -0.53
C GLY A 13 -6.26 -11.67 -1.03
N ALA A 14 -7.39 -12.38 -1.20
CA ALA A 14 -7.44 -13.75 -1.71
C ALA A 14 -7.18 -13.88 -3.22
N GLY A 15 -7.28 -12.78 -3.98
CA GLY A 15 -7.03 -12.78 -5.42
C GLY A 15 -7.99 -13.67 -6.20
N ARG A 16 -9.29 -13.61 -5.93
CA ARG A 16 -10.29 -14.53 -6.51
C ARG A 16 -10.30 -14.53 -8.03
N ARG A 17 -10.21 -13.35 -8.66
CA ARG A 17 -10.15 -13.23 -10.13
C ARG A 17 -8.81 -13.67 -10.70
N PHE A 18 -7.74 -13.46 -9.93
CA PHE A 18 -6.39 -13.88 -10.29
C PHE A 18 -6.18 -15.39 -10.18
N GLY A 19 -6.94 -16.04 -9.29
CA GLY A 19 -6.86 -17.48 -9.01
C GLY A 19 -5.95 -17.84 -7.85
N GLY A 20 -5.70 -16.88 -6.95
CA GLY A 20 -4.91 -17.05 -5.74
C GLY A 20 -4.38 -15.72 -5.20
N PRO A 21 -3.77 -15.71 -4.00
CA PRO A 21 -3.21 -14.49 -3.42
C PRO A 21 -2.15 -13.86 -4.34
N LYS A 22 -2.39 -12.62 -4.75
CA LYS A 22 -1.47 -11.88 -5.64
C LYS A 22 -0.09 -11.65 -5.01
N ALA A 23 -0.03 -11.61 -3.68
CA ALA A 23 1.24 -11.49 -2.94
C ALA A 23 2.26 -12.58 -3.31
N LEU A 24 1.79 -13.79 -3.63
CA LEU A 24 2.61 -14.95 -3.99
C LEU A 24 2.89 -15.05 -5.49
N ALA A 25 2.20 -14.28 -6.32
CA ALA A 25 2.40 -14.28 -7.76
C ALA A 25 3.78 -13.68 -8.10
N GLU A 26 4.39 -14.16 -9.18
CA GLU A 26 5.72 -13.73 -9.60
C GLU A 26 5.66 -12.87 -10.86
N LEU A 27 6.49 -11.82 -10.85
CA LEU A 27 6.82 -11.02 -12.04
C LEU A 27 8.35 -11.09 -12.21
N ASP A 28 8.81 -11.56 -13.36
CA ASP A 28 10.24 -11.76 -13.66
C ASP A 28 10.97 -12.63 -12.59
N GLY A 29 10.26 -13.62 -12.03
CA GLY A 29 10.81 -14.52 -11.02
C GLY A 29 10.83 -13.96 -9.58
N GLU A 30 10.35 -12.75 -9.35
CA GLU A 30 10.26 -12.12 -8.03
C GLU A 30 8.80 -12.10 -7.56
N PRO A 31 8.47 -12.64 -6.37
CA PRO A 31 7.14 -12.51 -5.79
C PRO A 31 6.71 -11.04 -5.66
N LEU A 32 5.45 -10.73 -6.00
CA LEU A 32 4.94 -9.38 -5.98
C LEU A 32 5.07 -8.71 -4.61
N VAL A 33 4.91 -9.49 -3.52
CA VAL A 33 5.09 -8.95 -2.16
C VAL A 33 6.51 -8.48 -1.90
N LEU A 34 7.53 -9.24 -2.35
CA LEU A 34 8.93 -8.85 -2.18
C LEU A 34 9.30 -7.65 -3.04
N ARG A 35 8.81 -7.63 -4.28
CA ARG A 35 8.97 -6.50 -5.18
C ARG A 35 8.41 -5.22 -4.58
N ALA A 36 7.18 -5.26 -4.05
CA ALA A 36 6.53 -4.10 -3.45
C ALA A 36 7.22 -3.63 -2.15
N LEU A 37 7.69 -4.56 -1.31
CA LEU A 37 8.48 -4.22 -0.11
C LEU A 37 9.78 -3.52 -0.48
N ARG A 38 10.50 -4.04 -1.47
CA ARG A 38 11.73 -3.43 -2.00
C ARG A 38 11.45 -2.04 -2.55
N THR A 39 10.39 -1.86 -3.33
CA THR A 39 9.97 -0.56 -3.89
C THR A 39 9.71 0.48 -2.80
N LEU A 40 9.02 0.11 -1.71
CA LEU A 40 8.79 1.00 -0.56
C LEU A 40 10.10 1.38 0.15
N ALA A 41 11.00 0.41 0.36
CA ALA A 41 12.28 0.67 1.00
C ALA A 41 13.18 1.58 0.14
N GLU A 42 13.26 1.33 -1.17
CA GLU A 42 14.03 2.16 -2.13
C GLU A 42 13.46 3.58 -2.23
N ALA A 43 12.15 3.77 -2.03
CA ALA A 43 11.51 5.08 -1.94
C ALA A 43 11.82 5.83 -0.63
N GLY A 44 12.56 5.22 0.30
CA GLY A 44 12.95 5.81 1.57
C GLY A 44 11.95 5.62 2.71
N CYS A 45 10.97 4.75 2.56
CA CYS A 45 10.02 4.44 3.63
C CYS A 45 10.67 3.58 4.72
N ALA A 46 10.52 4.00 5.98
CA ALA A 46 10.96 3.26 7.16
C ALA A 46 10.13 3.67 8.41
N PRO A 47 9.62 2.68 9.19
CA PRO A 47 9.60 1.25 8.89
C PRO A 47 8.65 0.91 7.74
N VAL A 48 8.80 -0.30 7.18
CA VAL A 48 7.83 -0.85 6.24
C VAL A 48 7.04 -1.96 6.95
N ARG A 49 5.72 -1.90 6.88
CA ARG A 49 4.80 -2.94 7.35
C ARG A 49 4.06 -3.55 6.18
N VAL A 50 3.84 -4.85 6.23
CA VAL A 50 3.04 -5.57 5.25
C VAL A 50 1.84 -6.22 5.93
N VAL A 51 0.65 -5.90 5.46
CA VAL A 51 -0.59 -6.49 5.96
C VAL A 51 -0.87 -7.77 5.19
N VAL A 52 -0.94 -8.88 5.92
CA VAL A 52 -1.19 -10.23 5.40
C VAL A 52 -2.54 -10.75 5.90
N GLY A 53 -3.15 -11.64 5.12
CA GLY A 53 -4.45 -12.24 5.46
C GLY A 53 -4.60 -13.58 4.76
N ALA A 54 -5.11 -13.62 3.53
CA ALA A 54 -5.13 -14.83 2.74
C ALA A 54 -3.71 -15.38 2.55
N ALA A 55 -3.52 -16.67 2.79
CA ALA A 55 -2.22 -17.34 2.72
C ALA A 55 -1.13 -16.65 3.57
N ALA A 56 -1.49 -16.13 4.74
CA ALA A 56 -0.58 -15.36 5.61
C ALA A 56 0.72 -16.11 5.92
N ASP A 57 0.64 -17.39 6.25
CA ASP A 57 1.83 -18.20 6.58
C ASP A 57 2.78 -18.38 5.39
N GLU A 58 2.22 -18.55 4.19
CA GLU A 58 3.01 -18.66 2.96
C GLU A 58 3.68 -17.31 2.61
N VAL A 59 2.97 -16.18 2.78
CA VAL A 59 3.55 -14.85 2.58
C VAL A 59 4.64 -14.58 3.62
N LEU A 60 4.39 -14.88 4.91
CA LEU A 60 5.38 -14.72 5.98
C LEU A 60 6.67 -15.49 5.69
N ALA A 61 6.55 -16.71 5.15
CA ALA A 61 7.71 -17.53 4.81
C ALA A 61 8.62 -16.91 3.73
N LEU A 62 8.09 -15.99 2.92
CA LEU A 62 8.86 -15.27 1.91
C LEU A 62 9.56 -14.03 2.47
N LEU A 63 9.07 -13.46 3.59
CA LEU A 63 9.58 -12.19 4.10
C LEU A 63 10.99 -12.32 4.66
N PRO A 64 11.93 -11.44 4.29
CA PRO A 64 13.27 -11.40 4.90
C PRO A 64 13.21 -11.14 6.40
N ASP A 65 12.23 -10.35 6.83
CA ASP A 65 11.94 -10.03 8.23
C ASP A 65 10.45 -10.23 8.53
N PRO A 66 10.05 -11.38 9.10
CA PRO A 66 8.67 -11.66 9.45
C PRO A 66 8.04 -10.66 10.43
N SER A 67 8.85 -9.91 11.20
CA SER A 67 8.36 -8.88 12.13
C SER A 67 7.71 -7.68 11.42
N GLN A 68 7.93 -7.53 10.11
CA GLN A 68 7.26 -6.52 9.29
C GLN A 68 5.78 -6.85 9.05
N ALA A 69 5.38 -8.11 9.24
CA ALA A 69 4.03 -8.56 8.96
C ALA A 69 3.02 -8.10 10.04
N VAL A 70 1.88 -7.66 9.57
CA VAL A 70 0.68 -7.38 10.37
C VAL A 70 -0.43 -8.30 9.88
N ARG A 71 -0.93 -9.19 10.74
CA ARG A 71 -2.05 -10.07 10.38
C ARG A 71 -3.36 -9.29 10.47
N ALA A 72 -4.11 -9.24 9.39
CA ALA A 72 -5.49 -8.77 9.39
C ALA A 72 -6.41 -9.98 9.62
N GLU A 73 -6.85 -10.19 10.85
CA GLU A 73 -7.70 -11.34 11.19
C GLU A 73 -9.04 -11.29 10.43
N ASP A 74 -9.55 -10.08 10.21
CA ASP A 74 -10.82 -9.86 9.49
C ASP A 74 -10.61 -9.55 7.99
N TRP A 75 -9.54 -10.04 7.38
CA TRP A 75 -9.20 -9.70 5.98
C TRP A 75 -10.32 -10.03 4.99
N GLU A 76 -11.15 -11.03 5.29
CA GLU A 76 -12.31 -11.40 4.45
C GLU A 76 -13.38 -10.30 4.38
N ALA A 77 -13.40 -9.40 5.35
CA ALA A 77 -14.28 -8.24 5.35
C ALA A 77 -13.87 -7.16 4.31
N GLY A 78 -12.72 -7.33 3.65
CA GLY A 78 -12.27 -6.49 2.56
C GLY A 78 -11.07 -5.60 2.90
N MET A 79 -10.71 -4.72 1.96
CA MET A 79 -9.54 -3.84 2.06
C MET A 79 -9.58 -2.91 3.28
N GLY A 80 -10.77 -2.50 3.71
CA GLY A 80 -10.95 -1.65 4.89
C GLY A 80 -10.39 -2.27 6.16
N ALA A 81 -10.63 -3.57 6.38
CA ALA A 81 -10.10 -4.31 7.52
C ALA A 81 -8.56 -4.38 7.49
N SER A 82 -7.98 -4.60 6.30
CA SER A 82 -6.53 -4.62 6.11
C SER A 82 -5.89 -3.26 6.37
N LEU A 83 -6.49 -2.19 5.86
CA LEU A 83 -6.02 -0.81 6.10
C LEU A 83 -6.09 -0.45 7.58
N LYS A 84 -7.20 -0.77 8.25
CA LYS A 84 -7.36 -0.57 9.69
C LYS A 84 -6.28 -1.28 10.48
N ALA A 85 -6.05 -2.57 10.23
CA ALA A 85 -5.01 -3.36 10.90
C ALA A 85 -3.63 -2.72 10.72
N GLY A 86 -3.29 -2.30 9.51
CA GLY A 86 -2.01 -1.67 9.19
C GLY A 86 -1.81 -0.33 9.88
N LEU A 87 -2.79 0.57 9.83
CA LEU A 87 -2.71 1.89 10.48
C LEU A 87 -2.64 1.75 12.00
N THR A 88 -3.43 0.86 12.59
CA THR A 88 -3.37 0.59 14.04
C THR A 88 -1.98 0.10 14.47
N ALA A 89 -1.36 -0.78 13.69
CA ALA A 89 0.00 -1.24 13.97
C ALA A 89 1.04 -0.10 13.86
N LEU A 90 0.86 0.82 12.91
CA LEU A 90 1.75 1.98 12.77
C LEU A 90 1.57 3.02 13.88
N GLU A 91 0.39 3.15 14.47
CA GLU A 91 0.17 4.07 15.61
C GLU A 91 1.08 3.76 16.79
N ALA A 92 1.38 2.49 17.02
CA ALA A 92 2.32 2.04 18.06
C ALA A 92 3.80 2.33 17.72
N THR A 93 4.10 2.81 16.52
CA THR A 93 5.46 3.09 16.05
C THR A 93 5.73 4.59 16.16
N GLU A 94 6.75 4.96 16.91
CA GLU A 94 7.21 6.35 17.00
C GLU A 94 8.05 6.74 15.77
N GLY A 95 8.03 8.02 15.43
CA GLY A 95 8.88 8.62 14.40
C GLY A 95 8.13 9.02 13.13
N PRO A 96 7.47 8.11 12.39
CA PRO A 96 6.83 8.48 11.13
C PRO A 96 5.74 9.55 11.30
N VAL A 97 5.78 10.58 10.45
CA VAL A 97 4.75 11.64 10.38
C VAL A 97 3.62 11.29 9.42
N ALA A 98 3.86 10.34 8.53
CA ALA A 98 2.88 9.89 7.53
C ALA A 98 3.09 8.41 7.18
N ALA A 99 2.07 7.78 6.62
CA ALA A 99 2.10 6.44 6.03
C ALA A 99 1.89 6.53 4.52
N LEU A 100 2.76 5.90 3.76
CA LEU A 100 2.60 5.70 2.32
C LEU A 100 1.98 4.33 2.09
N VAL A 101 0.69 4.32 1.74
CA VAL A 101 -0.08 3.10 1.51
C VAL A 101 0.07 2.68 0.06
N HIS A 102 0.55 1.46 -0.14
CA HIS A 102 0.73 0.85 -1.45
C HIS A 102 0.05 -0.50 -1.53
N LEU A 103 -0.25 -0.96 -2.74
CA LEU A 103 -0.91 -2.22 -2.99
C LEU A 103 0.05 -3.19 -3.67
N VAL A 104 -0.03 -4.46 -3.28
CA VAL A 104 0.85 -5.52 -3.78
C VAL A 104 0.69 -5.79 -5.28
N ASP A 105 -0.46 -5.46 -5.85
CA ASP A 105 -0.81 -5.71 -7.24
C ASP A 105 -0.53 -4.54 -8.20
N LEU A 106 0.30 -3.58 -7.79
CA LEU A 106 0.70 -2.42 -8.59
C LEU A 106 2.20 -2.43 -8.92
N PRO A 107 2.70 -3.44 -9.65
CA PRO A 107 4.14 -3.62 -9.84
C PRO A 107 4.81 -2.57 -10.73
N TRP A 108 4.03 -1.77 -11.48
CA TRP A 108 4.54 -0.75 -12.39
C TRP A 108 4.59 0.66 -11.80
N ALA A 109 4.18 0.83 -10.54
CA ALA A 109 4.47 2.01 -9.75
C ALA A 109 5.82 1.79 -9.03
N GLY A 110 6.89 2.31 -9.59
CA GLY A 110 8.26 2.10 -9.11
C GLY A 110 8.66 3.04 -7.96
N PRO A 111 9.90 2.92 -7.47
CA PRO A 111 10.40 3.71 -6.34
C PRO A 111 10.29 5.22 -6.55
N ASP A 112 10.51 5.70 -7.78
CA ASP A 112 10.43 7.13 -8.10
C ASP A 112 9.01 7.69 -7.97
N VAL A 113 7.98 6.89 -8.31
CA VAL A 113 6.57 7.24 -8.09
C VAL A 113 6.31 7.38 -6.59
N LEU A 114 6.72 6.38 -5.82
CA LEU A 114 6.51 6.35 -4.37
C LEU A 114 7.24 7.50 -3.67
N ALA A 115 8.49 7.75 -4.04
CA ALA A 115 9.30 8.84 -3.50
C ALA A 115 8.70 10.22 -3.83
N ARG A 116 8.19 10.43 -5.04
CA ARG A 116 7.53 11.68 -5.44
C ARG A 116 6.31 11.98 -4.57
N VAL A 117 5.48 10.98 -4.28
CA VAL A 117 4.33 11.15 -3.39
C VAL A 117 4.77 11.36 -1.94
N ALA A 118 5.74 10.56 -1.46
CA ALA A 118 6.28 10.66 -0.10
C ALA A 118 6.92 12.03 0.20
N ALA A 119 7.44 12.73 -0.82
CA ALA A 119 8.03 14.07 -0.65
C ALA A 119 7.04 15.12 -0.12
N HIS A 120 5.74 14.85 -0.14
CA HIS A 120 4.70 15.72 0.42
C HIS A 120 4.36 15.40 1.88
N ALA A 121 5.16 14.60 2.56
CA ALA A 121 4.86 14.13 3.91
C ALA A 121 4.80 15.27 4.94
N SER A 122 3.77 15.23 5.73
CA SER A 122 3.59 15.95 7.00
C SER A 122 2.54 15.23 7.83
N THR A 123 2.37 15.61 9.07
CA THR A 123 1.33 15.05 9.94
C THR A 123 -0.10 15.28 9.44
N GLU A 124 -0.30 16.30 8.61
CA GLU A 124 -1.62 16.73 8.12
C GLU A 124 -1.89 16.36 6.65
N THR A 125 -0.87 15.89 5.93
CA THR A 125 -0.98 15.66 4.49
C THR A 125 -1.96 14.54 4.15
N VAL A 126 -2.78 14.80 3.13
CA VAL A 126 -3.51 13.78 2.39
C VAL A 126 -3.18 13.95 0.91
N ALA A 127 -2.43 13.01 0.35
CA ALA A 127 -2.01 13.06 -1.03
C ALA A 127 -2.10 11.68 -1.68
N ARG A 128 -2.16 11.63 -3.00
CA ARG A 128 -2.10 10.37 -3.75
C ARG A 128 -1.55 10.57 -5.13
N ALA A 129 -0.97 9.50 -5.67
CA ALA A 129 -0.56 9.49 -7.07
C ALA A 129 -1.78 9.66 -7.99
N ALA A 130 -1.54 10.34 -9.10
CA ALA A 130 -2.43 10.35 -10.24
C ALA A 130 -1.64 9.98 -11.50
N TYR A 131 -2.30 9.35 -12.45
CA TYR A 131 -1.73 8.92 -13.72
C TYR A 131 -2.64 9.46 -14.82
N ASP A 132 -2.13 10.42 -15.60
CA ASP A 132 -2.91 11.18 -16.58
C ASP A 132 -4.19 11.77 -15.97
N GLY A 133 -4.05 12.32 -14.76
CA GLY A 133 -5.14 12.93 -14.00
C GLY A 133 -6.07 11.94 -13.27
N VAL A 134 -5.89 10.63 -13.45
CA VAL A 134 -6.70 9.61 -12.79
C VAL A 134 -6.08 9.24 -11.44
N PRO A 135 -6.81 9.44 -10.32
CA PRO A 135 -6.31 9.11 -8.99
C PRO A 135 -6.00 7.61 -8.83
N GLY A 136 -4.85 7.31 -8.24
CA GLY A 136 -4.38 5.94 -8.01
C GLY A 136 -3.61 5.78 -6.69
N HIS A 137 -2.77 4.78 -6.61
CA HIS A 137 -1.84 4.53 -5.51
C HIS A 137 -0.40 4.82 -5.95
N PRO A 138 0.50 5.12 -5.00
CA PRO A 138 0.30 5.11 -3.54
C PRO A 138 -0.56 6.28 -3.05
N VAL A 139 -1.03 6.12 -1.79
CA VAL A 139 -1.74 7.16 -1.04
C VAL A 139 -0.92 7.51 0.20
N LEU A 140 -0.67 8.79 0.42
CA LEU A 140 0.06 9.32 1.56
C LEU A 140 -0.93 9.88 2.58
N LEU A 141 -0.88 9.34 3.79
CA LEU A 141 -1.79 9.68 4.88
C LEU A 141 -1.01 10.21 6.09
N GLY A 142 -1.19 11.48 6.40
CA GLY A 142 -0.62 12.12 7.58
C GLY A 142 -1.08 11.45 8.87
N ARG A 143 -0.16 11.36 9.85
CA ARG A 143 -0.37 10.64 11.11
C ARG A 143 -1.62 11.09 11.87
N ARG A 144 -1.95 12.37 11.81
CA ARG A 144 -3.14 12.95 12.43
C ARG A 144 -4.43 12.22 12.05
N TRP A 145 -4.49 11.67 10.84
CA TRP A 145 -5.70 11.10 10.26
C TRP A 145 -5.84 9.60 10.45
N TRP A 146 -4.80 8.89 10.95
CA TRP A 146 -4.78 7.44 10.97
C TRP A 146 -5.93 6.82 11.76
N ALA A 147 -6.21 7.33 12.97
CA ALA A 147 -7.32 6.83 13.78
C ALA A 147 -8.68 7.06 13.10
N GLU A 148 -8.90 8.26 12.56
CA GLU A 148 -10.14 8.60 11.85
C GLU A 148 -10.34 7.72 10.60
N ILE A 149 -9.27 7.51 9.83
CA ILE A 149 -9.32 6.64 8.65
C ILE A 149 -9.56 5.19 9.05
N ALA A 150 -8.90 4.70 10.09
CA ALA A 150 -9.08 3.33 10.58
C ALA A 150 -10.53 3.08 11.05
N ASP A 151 -11.16 4.08 11.64
CA ASP A 151 -12.57 3.99 12.06
C ASP A 151 -13.54 4.06 10.87
N ALA A 152 -13.20 4.84 9.84
CA ALA A 152 -14.02 4.99 8.64
C ALA A 152 -13.82 3.86 7.62
N ALA A 153 -12.67 3.16 7.65
CA ALA A 153 -12.34 2.12 6.67
C ALA A 153 -13.20 0.86 6.88
N HIS A 154 -13.95 0.49 5.84
CA HIS A 154 -14.77 -0.71 5.86
C HIS A 154 -15.00 -1.26 4.45
N GLY A 155 -15.40 -2.52 4.35
CA GLY A 155 -15.67 -3.20 3.08
C GLY A 155 -14.46 -3.19 2.13
N ASP A 156 -14.72 -3.33 0.84
CA ASP A 156 -13.70 -3.40 -0.21
C ASP A 156 -13.18 -2.02 -0.67
N ARG A 157 -13.70 -0.93 -0.10
CA ARG A 157 -13.39 0.44 -0.53
C ARG A 157 -12.21 1.07 0.21
N GLY A 158 -11.75 0.43 1.30
CA GLY A 158 -10.66 0.96 2.11
C GLY A 158 -10.93 2.38 2.59
N ALA A 159 -10.05 3.32 2.26
CA ALA A 159 -10.22 4.74 2.59
C ALA A 159 -10.95 5.54 1.50
N ARG A 160 -11.47 4.93 0.44
CA ARG A 160 -12.04 5.65 -0.72
C ARG A 160 -13.11 6.65 -0.32
N ASP A 161 -14.06 6.24 0.52
CA ASP A 161 -15.19 7.09 0.90
C ASP A 161 -14.72 8.25 1.79
N TRP A 162 -13.77 8.00 2.70
CA TRP A 162 -13.14 9.05 3.49
C TRP A 162 -12.37 10.04 2.60
N LEU A 163 -11.57 9.55 1.66
CA LEU A 163 -10.83 10.40 0.72
C LEU A 163 -11.76 11.25 -0.14
N ALA A 164 -12.92 10.72 -0.54
CA ALA A 164 -13.91 11.45 -1.35
C ALA A 164 -14.52 12.66 -0.62
N THR A 165 -14.49 12.69 0.70
CA THR A 165 -14.97 13.83 1.50
C THR A 165 -13.91 14.93 1.66
N ARG A 166 -12.66 14.69 1.25
CA ARG A 166 -11.55 15.64 1.48
C ARG A 166 -11.48 16.71 0.39
N THR A 167 -11.44 17.95 0.82
CA THR A 167 -11.23 19.11 -0.07
C THR A 167 -9.75 19.49 -0.19
N ASP A 168 -8.90 18.96 0.69
CA ASP A 168 -7.46 19.20 0.77
C ASP A 168 -6.62 18.04 0.18
N LEU A 169 -7.27 17.05 -0.43
CA LEU A 169 -6.59 15.94 -1.11
C LEU A 169 -5.74 16.47 -2.26
N ARG A 170 -4.42 16.22 -2.18
CA ARG A 170 -3.48 16.57 -3.24
C ARG A 170 -3.31 15.41 -4.22
N LEU A 171 -3.54 15.68 -5.51
CA LEU A 171 -3.15 14.76 -6.57
C LEU A 171 -1.72 15.06 -7.02
N VAL A 172 -0.88 14.04 -7.02
CA VAL A 172 0.53 14.11 -7.44
C VAL A 172 0.66 13.36 -8.76
N GLU A 173 0.82 14.09 -9.87
CA GLU A 173 0.93 13.46 -11.19
C GLU A 173 2.22 12.64 -11.32
N CYS A 174 2.08 11.38 -11.69
CA CYS A 174 3.15 10.40 -11.78
C CYS A 174 3.17 9.64 -13.11
N GLY A 175 2.33 9.99 -14.08
CA GLY A 175 2.23 9.30 -15.37
C GLY A 175 3.53 9.29 -16.19
N ASP A 176 4.43 10.25 -15.93
CA ASP A 176 5.77 10.32 -16.51
C ASP A 176 6.78 9.34 -15.89
N LEU A 177 6.50 8.80 -14.70
CA LEU A 177 7.41 7.91 -13.96
C LEU A 177 6.97 6.46 -13.97
N GLY A 178 5.69 6.17 -14.18
CA GLY A 178 5.18 4.83 -14.10
C GLY A 178 3.70 4.72 -14.41
N SER A 179 3.11 3.61 -14.04
CA SER A 179 1.70 3.31 -14.27
C SER A 179 1.03 2.80 -13.00
N GLY A 180 -0.19 3.29 -12.76
CA GLY A 180 -1.08 2.81 -11.70
C GLY A 180 -1.90 1.58 -12.09
N ARG A 181 -1.57 0.91 -13.21
CA ARG A 181 -2.27 -0.30 -13.65
C ARG A 181 -2.08 -1.42 -12.65
N ASP A 182 -3.16 -2.10 -12.30
CA ASP A 182 -3.16 -3.26 -11.43
C ASP A 182 -3.00 -4.59 -12.22
N VAL A 183 -2.60 -5.61 -11.49
CA VAL A 183 -2.64 -7.01 -11.91
C VAL A 183 -3.93 -7.61 -11.36
N ASP A 184 -4.98 -7.67 -12.17
CA ASP A 184 -6.27 -8.26 -11.78
C ASP A 184 -6.38 -9.73 -12.17
N ARG A 185 -5.75 -10.12 -13.27
CA ARG A 185 -5.73 -11.48 -13.81
C ARG A 185 -4.32 -11.94 -14.14
N ARG A 186 -4.10 -13.24 -14.23
CA ARG A 186 -2.78 -13.80 -14.62
C ARG A 186 -2.30 -13.29 -15.99
N ALA A 187 -3.23 -13.04 -16.90
CA ALA A 187 -2.92 -12.50 -18.23
C ALA A 187 -2.36 -11.08 -18.21
N ASP A 188 -2.52 -10.34 -17.11
CA ASP A 188 -1.97 -9.00 -16.95
C ASP A 188 -0.46 -9.02 -16.67
N LEU A 189 0.07 -10.17 -16.23
CA LEU A 189 1.50 -10.38 -16.10
C LEU A 189 2.09 -10.74 -17.45
N PRO A 190 3.29 -10.19 -17.80
CA PRO A 190 4.00 -10.62 -19.00
C PRO A 190 4.20 -12.13 -19.02
N GLY A 191 3.92 -12.76 -20.16
CA GLY A 191 4.20 -14.18 -20.36
C GLY A 191 5.71 -14.48 -20.19
N ARG A 192 5.99 -15.68 -19.67
CA ARG A 192 7.37 -16.20 -19.67
C ARG A 192 7.84 -16.51 -21.07
#